data_c33eaf503693755f9eb6457a05ce2f0f
#
_entry.id   c33eaf503693755f9eb6457a05ce2f0f
#
_cell.length_a   1.000
_cell.length_b   1.000
_cell.length_c   1.000
_cell.angle_alpha   90.00
_cell.angle_beta   90.00
_cell.angle_gamma   90.00
#
_symmetry.space_group_name_H-M   'P 1'
#
loop_
_entity.id
_entity.type
_entity.pdbx_description
1 polymer ?
#
loop_
_entity_poly.entity_id
_entity_poly.type
_entity_poly.pdbx_seq_one_letter_code
_entity_poly.pdbx_strand_id
1 'polypeptide(L)'
;MPYLTECLNSLVGQSIGLDRLEVVAVDDGSTDESGAELDRFAARYPGTVKVVHQANSGGPAMPSNRALELATGRYVYFIGSDDYLGEEALERMVACADANDSDVVIGKMVGTNGRYVRQSLYKANDPDVSLYGPELPFALANTKLFRRELVEQHKLRFPEDLPVGSDQPFTIEACVRARRISVVADYTCYYAVKRGDASNITYRANHLARLRCTGEIMDRTAELVEAGPKRDAVLKRHFTWELSKLIQDDFVALDDETKRNVCAGITRLADAYLTDALSDGLPVKLRARLRLAQRGAMDELCRAITEEAEHGAPPFHLEDGRAFARYPGFRDAGLELPDRCFELVGEIVPGRLANKTALVGSEWVQTGEELALELTVRIGVLGDTGSAVVRLAEGAMPNSADKARARCLPEGHELPPTQGEFTREVTVDGNATLLRARIPLAARKAKRGIRVYVDVAGRTYEIPVRGDGRPMPLARRWHGEADPYRAAAQLNSKGRMVISTGPLNSPKTSLGSRLRSRLTGAKRSKRK
;
A
#
# COMPACT_ATOMS: atom_id res chain seq x y z
N MET A 1 31.44 -3.50 -2.85
CA MET A 1 32.25 -3.44 -4.12
C MET A 1 31.40 -3.65 -5.37
N PRO A 2 30.62 -4.72 -5.60
CA PRO A 2 29.93 -4.88 -6.89
C PRO A 2 28.96 -3.73 -7.21
N TYR A 3 28.27 -3.21 -6.23
CA TYR A 3 27.29 -2.12 -6.42
C TYR A 3 27.94 -0.80 -6.86
N LEU A 4 29.08 -0.40 -6.25
CA LEU A 4 29.76 0.86 -6.60
C LEU A 4 30.23 0.86 -8.06
N THR A 5 30.83 -0.25 -8.53
CA THR A 5 31.25 -0.39 -9.91
C THR A 5 30.08 -0.32 -10.88
N GLU A 6 28.94 -0.94 -10.55
CA GLU A 6 27.71 -0.86 -11.35
C GLU A 6 27.15 0.56 -11.38
N CYS A 7 27.11 1.24 -10.22
CA CYS A 7 26.75 2.65 -10.12
C CYS A 7 27.60 3.52 -11.05
N LEU A 8 28.93 3.48 -10.91
CA LEU A 8 29.85 4.27 -11.71
C LEU A 8 29.75 3.96 -13.22
N ASN A 9 29.62 2.70 -13.59
CA ASN A 9 29.41 2.32 -15.00
C ASN A 9 28.11 2.91 -15.55
N SER A 10 27.03 2.91 -14.76
CA SER A 10 25.76 3.49 -15.18
C SER A 10 25.83 5.01 -15.39
N LEU A 11 26.74 5.70 -14.66
CA LEU A 11 26.96 7.15 -14.81
C LEU A 11 27.78 7.45 -16.07
N VAL A 12 28.91 6.79 -16.24
CA VAL A 12 29.76 7.05 -17.42
C VAL A 12 29.18 6.51 -18.73
N GLY A 13 28.19 5.64 -18.64
CA GLY A 13 27.44 5.07 -19.78
C GLY A 13 26.17 5.86 -20.14
N GLN A 14 25.94 7.04 -19.55
CA GLN A 14 24.73 7.82 -19.87
C GLN A 14 24.73 8.34 -21.31
N SER A 15 23.57 8.22 -21.98
CA SER A 15 23.38 8.64 -23.39
C SER A 15 23.56 10.14 -23.61
N ILE A 16 23.48 10.96 -22.54
CA ILE A 16 23.71 12.41 -22.60
C ILE A 16 25.14 12.77 -23.03
N GLY A 17 26.10 11.85 -22.91
CA GLY A 17 27.50 12.00 -23.30
C GLY A 17 28.40 12.53 -22.17
N LEU A 18 29.68 12.11 -22.21
CA LEU A 18 30.68 12.46 -21.18
C LEU A 18 31.05 13.95 -21.19
N ASP A 19 30.91 14.62 -22.33
CA ASP A 19 31.15 16.05 -22.52
C ASP A 19 30.11 16.94 -21.81
N ARG A 20 28.96 16.35 -21.49
CA ARG A 20 27.87 17.04 -20.77
C ARG A 20 27.69 16.51 -19.35
N LEU A 21 28.57 15.61 -18.89
CA LEU A 21 28.47 14.94 -17.60
C LEU A 21 29.66 15.29 -16.71
N GLU A 22 29.35 15.65 -15.48
CA GLU A 22 30.29 15.76 -14.37
C GLU A 22 29.85 14.79 -13.26
N VAL A 23 30.76 13.95 -12.78
CA VAL A 23 30.55 13.07 -11.64
C VAL A 23 31.45 13.53 -10.50
N VAL A 24 30.86 14.01 -9.41
CA VAL A 24 31.57 14.37 -8.19
C VAL A 24 31.33 13.26 -7.17
N ALA A 25 32.32 12.41 -6.96
CA ALA A 25 32.27 11.32 -6.01
C ALA A 25 33.01 11.68 -4.72
N VAL A 26 32.32 11.58 -3.59
CA VAL A 26 32.91 11.83 -2.26
C VAL A 26 32.98 10.52 -1.50
N ASP A 27 34.19 10.07 -1.22
CA ASP A 27 34.48 8.93 -0.35
C ASP A 27 34.54 9.42 1.10
N ASP A 28 33.53 9.05 1.88
CA ASP A 28 33.35 9.45 3.28
C ASP A 28 34.06 8.47 4.24
N GLY A 29 35.33 8.21 4.00
CA GLY A 29 36.18 7.40 4.86
C GLY A 29 35.86 5.90 4.75
N SER A 30 35.71 5.39 3.52
CA SER A 30 35.54 3.96 3.27
C SER A 30 36.73 3.16 3.77
N THR A 31 36.46 2.01 4.39
CA THR A 31 37.48 1.09 4.92
C THR A 31 37.72 -0.12 4.03
N ASP A 32 36.96 -0.22 2.95
CA ASP A 32 37.11 -1.22 1.91
C ASP A 32 37.79 -0.64 0.65
N GLU A 33 37.78 -1.36 -0.45
CA GLU A 33 38.40 -0.95 -1.71
C GLU A 33 37.60 0.14 -2.47
N SER A 34 36.55 0.74 -1.85
CA SER A 34 35.70 1.73 -2.53
C SER A 34 36.47 2.97 -2.96
N GLY A 35 37.38 3.49 -2.12
CA GLY A 35 38.23 4.63 -2.46
C GLY A 35 39.11 4.33 -3.69
N ALA A 36 39.78 3.18 -3.72
CA ALA A 36 40.61 2.77 -4.84
C ALA A 36 39.80 2.59 -6.14
N GLU A 37 38.57 2.11 -6.05
CA GLU A 37 37.68 1.99 -7.22
C GLU A 37 37.27 3.36 -7.76
N LEU A 38 37.00 4.33 -6.90
CA LEU A 38 36.73 5.72 -7.30
C LEU A 38 37.93 6.32 -8.03
N ASP A 39 39.14 6.17 -7.48
CA ASP A 39 40.39 6.66 -8.10
C ASP A 39 40.62 6.03 -9.47
N ARG A 40 40.34 4.73 -9.62
CA ARG A 40 40.41 4.02 -10.90
C ARG A 40 39.48 4.64 -11.95
N PHE A 41 38.26 5.03 -11.56
CA PHE A 41 37.34 5.70 -12.48
C PHE A 41 37.79 7.14 -12.78
N ALA A 42 38.30 7.90 -11.81
CA ALA A 42 38.84 9.23 -12.04
C ALA A 42 40.01 9.21 -13.02
N ALA A 43 40.93 8.23 -12.89
CA ALA A 43 42.04 8.05 -13.80
C ALA A 43 41.58 7.65 -15.22
N ARG A 44 40.52 6.87 -15.34
CA ARG A 44 39.97 6.42 -16.63
C ARG A 44 39.16 7.49 -17.35
N TYR A 45 38.49 8.38 -16.60
CA TYR A 45 37.60 9.42 -17.14
C TYR A 45 38.03 10.82 -16.63
N PRO A 46 39.25 11.27 -16.97
CA PRO A 46 39.77 12.54 -16.52
C PRO A 46 38.91 13.69 -17.06
N GLY A 47 38.60 14.63 -16.20
CA GLY A 47 37.72 15.76 -16.53
C GLY A 47 36.23 15.51 -16.32
N THR A 48 35.80 14.24 -16.38
CA THR A 48 34.40 13.86 -16.10
C THR A 48 34.20 13.42 -14.66
N VAL A 49 35.09 12.57 -14.12
CA VAL A 49 34.98 12.03 -12.75
C VAL A 49 35.98 12.73 -11.85
N LYS A 50 35.46 13.39 -10.80
CA LYS A 50 36.22 14.01 -9.71
C LYS A 50 36.00 13.23 -8.43
N VAL A 51 37.08 12.94 -7.72
CA VAL A 51 37.01 12.20 -6.44
C VAL A 51 37.54 13.08 -5.31
N VAL A 52 36.87 13.01 -4.17
CA VAL A 52 37.29 13.62 -2.92
C VAL A 52 37.25 12.58 -1.82
N HIS A 53 38.36 12.43 -1.11
CA HIS A 53 38.42 11.57 0.07
C HIS A 53 38.35 12.44 1.33
N GLN A 54 37.53 12.05 2.27
CA GLN A 54 37.39 12.73 3.57
C GLN A 54 37.28 11.72 4.71
N ALA A 55 37.48 12.18 5.93
CA ALA A 55 37.20 11.37 7.10
C ALA A 55 35.70 11.10 7.22
N ASN A 56 35.34 9.91 7.75
CA ASN A 56 33.94 9.52 7.90
C ASN A 56 33.18 10.54 8.74
N SER A 57 32.10 11.07 8.18
CA SER A 57 31.27 12.12 8.75
C SER A 57 30.04 11.58 9.52
N GLY A 58 29.81 10.27 9.46
CA GLY A 58 28.71 9.59 10.16
C GLY A 58 27.38 9.59 9.42
N GLY A 59 27.31 10.13 8.20
CA GLY A 59 26.07 10.13 7.41
C GLY A 59 26.20 10.72 6.02
N PRO A 60 25.15 10.65 5.19
CA PRO A 60 25.22 11.08 3.79
C PRO A 60 25.16 12.59 3.58
N ALA A 61 24.84 13.39 4.60
CA ALA A 61 24.62 14.83 4.46
C ALA A 61 25.92 15.58 4.10
N MET A 62 26.97 15.38 4.88
CA MET A 62 28.26 16.07 4.67
C MET A 62 28.88 15.72 3.31
N PRO A 63 29.03 14.45 2.89
CA PRO A 63 29.55 14.14 1.56
C PRO A 63 28.66 14.69 0.44
N SER A 64 27.34 14.73 0.62
CA SER A 64 26.42 15.35 -0.36
C SER A 64 26.62 16.87 -0.47
N ASN A 65 26.78 17.57 0.66
CA ASN A 65 27.09 19.00 0.68
C ASN A 65 28.45 19.27 0.03
N ARG A 66 29.45 18.44 0.33
CA ARG A 66 30.78 18.57 -0.27
C ARG A 66 30.77 18.37 -1.79
N ALA A 67 30.01 17.38 -2.26
CA ALA A 67 29.83 17.17 -3.71
C ALA A 67 29.13 18.37 -4.35
N LEU A 68 28.11 18.92 -3.68
CA LEU A 68 27.38 20.09 -4.18
C LEU A 68 28.23 21.35 -4.31
N GLU A 69 29.14 21.58 -3.37
CA GLU A 69 30.11 22.70 -3.44
C GLU A 69 31.02 22.63 -4.66
N LEU A 70 31.33 21.44 -5.13
CA LEU A 70 32.25 21.19 -6.24
C LEU A 70 31.53 21.04 -7.59
N ALA A 71 30.21 20.87 -7.57
CA ALA A 71 29.39 20.69 -8.77
C ALA A 71 29.32 22.00 -9.58
N THR A 72 29.57 21.92 -10.89
CA THR A 72 29.56 23.05 -11.81
C THR A 72 28.45 22.98 -12.85
N GLY A 73 27.80 21.83 -12.99
CA GLY A 73 26.75 21.58 -13.96
C GLY A 73 25.52 22.48 -13.80
N ARG A 74 24.77 22.68 -14.87
CA ARG A 74 23.51 23.43 -14.86
C ARG A 74 22.45 22.76 -13.98
N TYR A 75 22.48 21.46 -13.92
CA TYR A 75 21.65 20.62 -13.06
C TYR A 75 22.52 19.76 -12.15
N VAL A 76 21.98 19.38 -11.00
CA VAL A 76 22.59 18.43 -10.08
C VAL A 76 21.63 17.25 -9.83
N TYR A 77 22.22 16.07 -9.70
CA TYR A 77 21.50 14.83 -9.41
C TYR A 77 22.26 14.02 -8.37
N PHE A 78 21.56 13.53 -7.34
CA PHE A 78 22.18 12.73 -6.29
C PHE A 78 21.87 11.24 -6.48
N ILE A 79 22.88 10.41 -6.31
CA ILE A 79 22.73 8.95 -6.41
C ILE A 79 23.45 8.25 -5.25
N GLY A 80 22.84 7.21 -4.71
CA GLY A 80 23.51 6.32 -3.75
C GLY A 80 24.51 5.40 -4.46
N SER A 81 25.63 5.10 -3.81
CA SER A 81 26.69 4.24 -4.34
C SER A 81 26.27 2.78 -4.58
N ASP A 82 25.10 2.38 -4.09
CA ASP A 82 24.52 1.05 -4.20
C ASP A 82 23.39 0.94 -5.24
N ASP A 83 23.04 2.05 -5.88
CA ASP A 83 21.96 2.16 -6.87
C ASP A 83 22.55 2.46 -8.27
N TYR A 84 21.74 2.42 -9.32
CA TYR A 84 22.20 2.74 -10.67
C TYR A 84 21.10 3.42 -11.51
N LEU A 85 21.54 4.12 -12.58
CA LEU A 85 20.66 4.82 -13.51
C LEU A 85 20.36 3.98 -14.74
N GLY A 86 19.19 4.22 -15.35
CA GLY A 86 18.93 3.82 -16.73
C GLY A 86 19.82 4.60 -17.71
N GLU A 87 20.18 4.02 -18.84
CA GLU A 87 21.10 4.59 -19.82
C GLU A 87 20.69 5.98 -20.32
N GLU A 88 19.39 6.23 -20.54
CA GLU A 88 18.84 7.49 -21.04
C GLU A 88 18.32 8.41 -19.91
N ALA A 89 18.61 8.11 -18.65
CA ALA A 89 17.97 8.76 -17.51
C ALA A 89 18.25 10.27 -17.47
N LEU A 90 19.52 10.66 -17.53
CA LEU A 90 19.90 12.07 -17.45
C LEU A 90 19.47 12.84 -18.69
N GLU A 91 19.59 12.27 -19.88
CA GLU A 91 19.15 12.89 -21.12
C GLU A 91 17.65 13.21 -21.08
N ARG A 92 16.82 12.23 -20.70
CA ARG A 92 15.36 12.41 -20.60
C ARG A 92 14.96 13.42 -19.54
N MET A 93 15.58 13.37 -18.36
CA MET A 93 15.27 14.32 -17.29
C MET A 93 15.70 15.74 -17.65
N VAL A 94 16.86 15.92 -18.27
CA VAL A 94 17.32 17.24 -18.74
C VAL A 94 16.42 17.76 -19.86
N ALA A 95 16.06 16.92 -20.84
CA ALA A 95 15.12 17.30 -21.89
C ALA A 95 13.75 17.71 -21.32
N CYS A 96 13.26 17.00 -20.32
CA CYS A 96 12.02 17.34 -19.61
C CYS A 96 12.15 18.70 -18.88
N ALA A 97 13.27 18.92 -18.17
CA ALA A 97 13.55 20.17 -17.48
C ALA A 97 13.59 21.37 -18.42
N ASP A 98 14.25 21.20 -19.56
CA ASP A 98 14.39 22.26 -20.56
C ASP A 98 13.06 22.54 -21.28
N ALA A 99 12.30 21.50 -21.64
CA ALA A 99 11.01 21.64 -22.32
C ALA A 99 9.94 22.31 -21.46
N ASN A 100 9.96 22.08 -20.15
CA ASN A 100 8.94 22.59 -19.23
C ASN A 100 9.43 23.76 -18.35
N ASP A 101 10.68 24.20 -18.51
CA ASP A 101 11.36 25.16 -17.61
C ASP A 101 11.23 24.72 -16.13
N SER A 102 11.49 23.44 -15.85
CA SER A 102 11.34 22.88 -14.52
C SER A 102 12.59 23.06 -13.68
N ASP A 103 12.40 23.39 -12.42
CA ASP A 103 13.48 23.51 -11.44
C ASP A 103 13.79 22.16 -10.78
N VAL A 104 12.79 21.24 -10.73
CA VAL A 104 12.94 19.88 -10.22
C VAL A 104 12.32 18.89 -11.19
N VAL A 105 13.05 17.82 -11.54
CA VAL A 105 12.49 16.71 -12.34
C VAL A 105 12.65 15.39 -11.59
N ILE A 106 11.57 14.66 -11.49
CA ILE A 106 11.49 13.37 -10.83
C ILE A 106 11.45 12.27 -11.88
N GLY A 107 12.53 11.50 -11.98
CA GLY A 107 12.59 10.33 -12.84
C GLY A 107 11.91 9.12 -12.18
N LYS A 108 11.25 8.28 -13.01
CA LYS A 108 10.67 7.03 -12.52
C LYS A 108 11.71 6.15 -11.85
N MET A 109 11.41 5.77 -10.61
CA MET A 109 12.21 4.87 -9.80
C MET A 109 11.53 3.50 -9.70
N VAL A 110 12.30 2.43 -9.84
CA VAL A 110 11.87 1.06 -9.55
C VAL A 110 12.80 0.40 -8.54
N GLY A 111 12.27 -0.49 -7.74
CA GLY A 111 13.08 -1.30 -6.83
C GLY A 111 13.54 -2.59 -7.50
N THR A 112 14.76 -2.99 -7.20
CA THR A 112 15.33 -4.29 -7.60
C THR A 112 15.54 -5.19 -6.38
N ASN A 113 15.76 -6.48 -6.58
CA ASN A 113 15.98 -7.46 -5.50
C ASN A 113 14.86 -7.47 -4.43
N GLY A 114 13.62 -7.16 -4.84
CA GLY A 114 12.48 -7.11 -3.92
C GLY A 114 12.40 -5.82 -3.08
N ARG A 115 13.13 -4.76 -3.41
CA ARG A 115 12.93 -3.42 -2.82
C ARG A 115 11.60 -2.85 -3.31
N TYR A 116 10.74 -2.45 -2.38
CA TYR A 116 9.48 -1.80 -2.71
C TYR A 116 9.70 -0.31 -3.00
N VAL A 117 9.15 0.16 -4.13
CA VAL A 117 9.05 1.58 -4.48
C VAL A 117 7.60 1.88 -4.88
N ARG A 118 7.00 2.88 -4.24
CA ARG A 118 5.63 3.29 -4.55
C ARG A 118 5.54 3.82 -5.98
N GLN A 119 4.65 3.26 -6.79
CA GLN A 119 4.52 3.57 -8.22
C GLN A 119 3.43 4.60 -8.55
N SER A 120 2.70 5.10 -7.56
CA SER A 120 1.53 5.96 -7.81
C SER A 120 1.88 7.30 -8.44
N LEU A 121 3.07 7.85 -8.18
CA LEU A 121 3.59 9.07 -8.81
C LEU A 121 3.98 8.85 -10.29
N TYR A 122 4.32 7.63 -10.67
CA TYR A 122 4.88 7.30 -11.99
C TYR A 122 3.85 6.66 -12.95
N LYS A 123 2.59 7.07 -12.87
CA LYS A 123 1.53 6.56 -13.76
C LYS A 123 1.59 7.14 -15.18
N ALA A 124 2.00 8.38 -15.29
CA ALA A 124 2.17 9.11 -16.55
C ALA A 124 3.18 10.25 -16.37
N ASN A 125 3.77 10.72 -17.47
CA ASN A 125 4.53 11.95 -17.45
C ASN A 125 3.64 13.11 -16.99
N ASP A 126 4.18 13.98 -16.14
CA ASP A 126 3.47 15.15 -15.63
C ASP A 126 4.39 16.37 -15.73
N PRO A 127 4.03 17.40 -16.49
CA PRO A 127 4.86 18.59 -16.65
C PRO A 127 4.85 19.50 -15.43
N ASP A 128 3.88 19.36 -14.50
CA ASP A 128 3.73 20.29 -13.38
C ASP A 128 3.01 19.65 -12.17
N VAL A 129 3.71 18.72 -11.50
CA VAL A 129 3.17 18.03 -10.32
C VAL A 129 3.31 18.89 -9.06
N SER A 130 2.27 18.95 -8.26
CA SER A 130 2.29 19.70 -7.00
C SER A 130 2.93 18.93 -5.85
N LEU A 131 3.81 19.58 -5.07
CA LEU A 131 4.29 19.06 -3.78
C LEU A 131 3.13 18.76 -2.82
N TYR A 132 2.05 19.53 -2.91
CA TYR A 132 0.89 19.40 -2.03
C TYR A 132 -0.16 18.41 -2.53
N GLY A 133 0.16 17.68 -3.61
CA GLY A 133 -0.65 16.58 -4.12
C GLY A 133 -0.51 15.31 -3.27
N PRO A 134 -1.32 14.28 -3.55
CA PRO A 134 -1.36 13.07 -2.74
C PRO A 134 -0.13 12.15 -2.89
N GLU A 135 0.69 12.35 -3.92
CA GLU A 135 1.75 11.39 -4.29
C GLU A 135 3.17 11.89 -3.98
N LEU A 136 3.48 13.16 -4.30
CA LEU A 136 4.83 13.69 -4.18
C LEU A 136 5.35 13.73 -2.73
N PRO A 137 4.54 14.01 -1.69
CA PRO A 137 5.01 13.91 -0.30
C PRO A 137 5.53 12.52 0.09
N PHE A 138 5.16 11.48 -0.64
CA PHE A 138 5.65 10.12 -0.42
C PHE A 138 6.88 9.75 -1.26
N ALA A 139 7.48 10.71 -1.97
CA ALA A 139 8.65 10.55 -2.83
C ALA A 139 9.71 11.62 -2.55
N LEU A 140 10.10 11.79 -1.27
CA LEU A 140 11.01 12.87 -0.81
C LEU A 140 12.50 12.50 -0.83
N ALA A 141 12.90 11.36 -1.41
CA ALA A 141 14.32 11.08 -1.62
C ALA A 141 14.95 12.14 -2.54
N ASN A 142 16.22 12.45 -2.33
CA ASN A 142 16.97 13.42 -3.15
C ASN A 142 17.34 12.91 -4.56
N THR A 143 16.93 11.72 -4.92
CA THR A 143 17.14 11.12 -6.25
C THR A 143 16.29 11.80 -7.34
N LYS A 144 16.56 13.06 -7.57
CA LYS A 144 15.89 13.98 -8.51
C LYS A 144 16.90 14.86 -9.21
N LEU A 145 16.53 15.35 -10.37
CA LEU A 145 17.30 16.39 -11.05
C LEU A 145 16.86 17.76 -10.50
N PHE A 146 17.80 18.53 -9.97
CA PHE A 146 17.57 19.88 -9.46
C PHE A 146 18.30 20.89 -10.33
N ARG A 147 17.67 22.00 -10.66
CA ARG A 147 18.35 23.15 -11.28
C ARG A 147 19.34 23.71 -10.26
N ARG A 148 20.65 23.77 -10.61
CA ARG A 148 21.67 24.23 -9.66
C ARG A 148 21.46 25.69 -9.23
N GLU A 149 20.96 26.55 -10.12
CA GLU A 149 20.58 27.93 -9.78
C GLU A 149 19.58 28.01 -8.61
N LEU A 150 18.53 27.13 -8.58
CA LEU A 150 17.60 27.04 -7.46
C LEU A 150 18.35 26.72 -6.14
N VAL A 151 19.24 25.72 -6.20
CA VAL A 151 20.02 25.29 -5.04
C VAL A 151 20.92 26.38 -4.49
N GLU A 152 21.57 27.11 -5.36
CA GLU A 152 22.49 28.21 -4.99
C GLU A 152 21.73 29.45 -4.51
N GLN A 153 20.69 29.86 -5.22
CA GLN A 153 19.86 31.01 -4.87
C GLN A 153 19.29 30.91 -3.46
N HIS A 154 18.83 29.72 -3.10
CA HIS A 154 18.21 29.45 -1.79
C HIS A 154 19.19 28.83 -0.79
N LYS A 155 20.46 28.65 -1.15
CA LYS A 155 21.52 28.08 -0.30
C LYS A 155 21.10 26.73 0.29
N LEU A 156 20.44 25.90 -0.52
CA LEU A 156 19.92 24.59 -0.08
C LEU A 156 21.07 23.68 0.33
N ARG A 157 21.00 23.10 1.52
CA ARG A 157 22.00 22.16 2.05
C ARG A 157 21.31 21.02 2.80
N PHE A 158 21.97 19.89 2.80
CA PHE A 158 21.56 18.76 3.63
C PHE A 158 21.90 19.08 5.09
N PRO A 159 20.95 18.94 6.04
CA PRO A 159 21.26 19.12 7.45
C PRO A 159 22.20 18.02 7.95
N GLU A 160 23.36 18.42 8.46
CA GLU A 160 24.43 17.50 8.88
C GLU A 160 24.19 16.89 10.26
N ASP A 161 23.29 17.49 11.03
CA ASP A 161 22.83 17.04 12.34
C ASP A 161 21.79 15.92 12.27
N LEU A 162 21.33 15.54 11.06
CA LEU A 162 20.38 14.48 10.84
C LEU A 162 21.05 13.20 10.27
N PRO A 163 21.35 12.22 11.10
CA PRO A 163 21.96 10.97 10.62
C PRO A 163 21.01 10.13 9.75
N VAL A 164 19.69 10.36 9.82
CA VAL A 164 18.66 9.65 9.04
C VAL A 164 17.67 10.65 8.47
N GLY A 165 17.40 10.54 7.16
CA GLY A 165 16.38 11.34 6.47
C GLY A 165 16.83 12.78 6.15
N SER A 166 18.13 13.08 6.17
CA SER A 166 18.69 14.38 5.79
C SER A 166 18.37 14.81 4.36
N ASP A 167 18.00 13.88 3.49
CA ASP A 167 17.53 14.12 2.13
C ASP A 167 16.14 14.79 2.08
N GLN A 168 15.31 14.59 3.11
CA GLN A 168 13.95 15.10 3.10
C GLN A 168 13.86 16.63 3.26
N PRO A 169 14.53 17.28 4.24
CA PRO A 169 14.51 18.75 4.33
C PRO A 169 15.01 19.43 3.07
N PHE A 170 16.13 18.95 2.50
CA PHE A 170 16.65 19.46 1.24
C PHE A 170 15.62 19.35 0.11
N THR A 171 15.00 18.17 -0.03
CA THR A 171 14.02 17.91 -1.11
C THR A 171 12.73 18.70 -0.90
N ILE A 172 12.22 18.78 0.34
CA ILE A 172 11.03 19.56 0.66
C ILE A 172 11.27 21.03 0.31
N GLU A 173 12.37 21.61 0.79
CA GLU A 173 12.68 23.01 0.51
C GLU A 173 12.88 23.27 -0.98
N ALA A 174 13.61 22.42 -1.69
CA ALA A 174 13.76 22.52 -3.14
C ALA A 174 12.39 22.51 -3.85
N CYS A 175 11.48 21.62 -3.44
CA CYS A 175 10.15 21.53 -4.03
C CYS A 175 9.23 22.72 -3.65
N VAL A 176 9.38 23.29 -2.44
CA VAL A 176 8.65 24.50 -2.01
C VAL A 176 9.11 25.73 -2.80
N ARG A 177 10.42 25.84 -3.08
CA ARG A 177 11.03 26.95 -3.80
C ARG A 177 10.93 26.83 -5.32
N ALA A 178 10.71 25.61 -5.85
CA ALA A 178 10.62 25.36 -7.28
C ALA A 178 9.43 26.08 -7.92
N ARG A 179 9.66 26.69 -9.07
CA ARG A 179 8.59 27.26 -9.90
C ARG A 179 7.77 26.16 -10.54
N ARG A 180 8.42 25.06 -10.90
CA ARG A 180 7.78 23.88 -11.52
C ARG A 180 8.51 22.60 -11.18
N ILE A 181 7.74 21.56 -10.95
CA ILE A 181 8.22 20.20 -10.68
C ILE A 181 7.61 19.27 -11.73
N SER A 182 8.45 18.56 -12.49
CA SER A 182 7.96 17.61 -13.51
C SER A 182 8.28 16.15 -13.17
N VAL A 183 7.55 15.23 -13.80
CA VAL A 183 7.73 13.78 -13.66
C VAL A 183 7.98 13.15 -15.02
N VAL A 184 9.05 12.35 -15.11
CA VAL A 184 9.34 11.44 -16.24
C VAL A 184 8.97 10.03 -15.80
N ALA A 185 7.88 9.48 -16.33
CA ALA A 185 7.30 8.20 -15.92
C ALA A 185 7.35 7.10 -17.01
N ASP A 186 7.55 7.48 -18.25
CA ASP A 186 7.58 6.58 -19.42
C ASP A 186 8.91 5.80 -19.56
N TYR A 187 9.94 6.20 -18.82
CA TYR A 187 11.24 5.55 -18.78
C TYR A 187 11.70 5.32 -17.33
N THR A 188 12.34 4.18 -17.05
CA THR A 188 12.91 3.93 -15.72
C THR A 188 14.26 4.62 -15.59
N CYS A 189 14.28 5.73 -14.85
CA CYS A 189 15.49 6.53 -14.67
C CYS A 189 16.38 6.00 -13.55
N TYR A 190 15.81 5.41 -12.50
CA TYR A 190 16.55 5.02 -11.29
C TYR A 190 16.17 3.62 -10.83
N TYR A 191 17.18 2.81 -10.55
CA TYR A 191 17.05 1.46 -10.02
C TYR A 191 17.56 1.43 -8.57
N ALA A 192 16.62 1.33 -7.63
CA ALA A 192 16.91 1.26 -6.21
C ALA A 192 17.17 -0.20 -5.80
N VAL A 193 18.39 -0.50 -5.40
CA VAL A 193 18.83 -1.87 -5.10
C VAL A 193 18.56 -2.20 -3.63
N LYS A 194 17.97 -3.36 -3.35
CA LYS A 194 17.94 -3.92 -2.00
C LYS A 194 19.22 -4.72 -1.78
N ARG A 195 20.05 -4.31 -0.82
CA ARG A 195 21.22 -5.07 -0.41
C ARG A 195 20.81 -6.34 0.33
N GLY A 196 21.60 -7.39 0.20
CA GLY A 196 21.36 -8.66 0.89
C GLY A 196 21.66 -8.63 2.40
N ASP A 197 22.33 -7.57 2.87
CA ASP A 197 22.68 -7.35 4.27
C ASP A 197 21.85 -6.23 4.91
N ALA A 198 21.71 -6.26 6.23
CA ALA A 198 20.98 -5.25 7.01
C ALA A 198 21.80 -3.95 7.21
N SER A 199 22.73 -3.61 6.31
CA SER A 199 23.69 -2.51 6.45
C SER A 199 23.09 -1.12 6.20
N ASN A 200 21.86 -1.01 5.72
CA ASN A 200 21.21 0.27 5.45
C ASN A 200 21.04 1.10 6.75
N ILE A 201 21.54 2.32 6.76
CA ILE A 201 21.47 3.26 7.90
C ILE A 201 20.03 3.42 8.42
N THR A 202 19.05 3.41 7.54
CA THR A 202 17.62 3.51 7.89
C THR A 202 17.14 2.39 8.80
N TYR A 203 17.72 1.19 8.73
CA TYR A 203 17.35 0.05 9.58
C TYR A 203 18.07 0.04 10.93
N ARG A 204 19.17 0.78 11.09
CA ARG A 204 19.97 0.84 12.32
C ARG A 204 19.50 1.88 13.31
N ALA A 205 18.70 2.88 12.87
CA ALA A 205 18.20 3.92 13.75
C ALA A 205 17.20 3.35 14.78
N ASN A 206 17.48 3.52 16.07
CA ASN A 206 16.57 3.18 17.15
C ASN A 206 15.35 4.14 17.17
N HIS A 207 14.35 3.83 17.99
CA HIS A 207 13.12 4.61 18.09
C HIS A 207 13.37 6.08 18.43
N LEU A 208 14.24 6.39 19.39
CA LEU A 208 14.49 7.78 19.82
C LEU A 208 15.24 8.58 18.75
N ALA A 209 16.22 7.99 18.09
CA ALA A 209 16.93 8.64 17.00
C ALA A 209 15.99 8.94 15.82
N ARG A 210 15.13 7.96 15.46
CA ARG A 210 14.10 8.15 14.41
C ARG A 210 13.10 9.24 14.79
N LEU A 211 12.62 9.23 16.05
CA LEU A 211 11.70 10.24 16.56
C LEU A 211 12.31 11.64 16.46
N ARG A 212 13.57 11.80 16.93
CA ARG A 212 14.29 13.08 16.87
C ARG A 212 14.41 13.57 15.42
N CYS A 213 14.94 12.74 14.53
CA CYS A 213 15.09 13.13 13.12
C CYS A 213 13.74 13.48 12.46
N THR A 214 12.70 12.70 12.73
CA THR A 214 11.35 12.98 12.20
C THR A 214 10.82 14.31 12.73
N GLY A 215 11.02 14.59 14.02
CA GLY A 215 10.63 15.87 14.64
C GLY A 215 11.31 17.06 13.96
N GLU A 216 12.63 17.02 13.81
CA GLU A 216 13.41 18.05 13.12
C GLU A 216 12.92 18.29 11.67
N ILE A 217 12.64 17.22 10.93
CA ILE A 217 12.12 17.32 9.56
C ILE A 217 10.75 18.03 9.55
N MET A 218 9.87 17.67 10.48
CA MET A 218 8.53 18.25 10.59
C MET A 218 8.61 19.73 11.02
N ASP A 219 9.47 20.06 11.99
CA ASP A 219 9.68 21.43 12.47
C ASP A 219 10.21 22.32 11.33
N ARG A 220 11.24 21.89 10.60
CA ARG A 220 11.76 22.59 9.40
C ARG A 220 10.71 22.74 8.29
N THR A 221 9.87 21.72 8.11
CA THR A 221 8.74 21.79 7.15
C THR A 221 7.74 22.86 7.57
N ALA A 222 7.48 23.02 8.87
CA ALA A 222 6.55 24.01 9.40
C ALA A 222 7.10 25.45 9.30
N GLU A 223 8.41 25.63 9.30
CA GLU A 223 9.06 26.93 9.02
C GLU A 223 8.90 27.35 7.55
N LEU A 224 8.88 26.37 6.63
CA LEU A 224 8.80 26.61 5.19
C LEU A 224 7.37 26.73 4.68
N VAL A 225 6.42 26.02 5.29
CA VAL A 225 5.04 25.91 4.82
C VAL A 225 4.08 26.35 5.93
N GLU A 226 3.30 27.39 5.67
CA GLU A 226 2.32 27.91 6.60
C GLU A 226 1.27 26.87 6.99
N ALA A 227 0.70 27.03 8.20
CA ALA A 227 -0.36 26.17 8.70
C ALA A 227 -1.55 26.11 7.72
N GLY A 228 -2.08 24.92 7.50
CA GLY A 228 -3.21 24.71 6.61
C GLY A 228 -3.06 23.47 5.71
N PRO A 229 -3.96 23.30 4.73
CA PRO A 229 -4.04 22.10 3.92
C PRO A 229 -2.72 21.73 3.18
N LYS A 230 -1.92 22.75 2.80
CA LYS A 230 -0.62 22.52 2.14
C LYS A 230 0.37 21.85 3.08
N ARG A 231 0.51 22.37 4.32
CA ARG A 231 1.38 21.77 5.33
C ARG A 231 0.89 20.38 5.72
N ASP A 232 -0.42 20.20 5.90
CA ASP A 232 -1.03 18.91 6.20
C ASP A 232 -0.70 17.86 5.11
N ALA A 233 -0.75 18.24 3.84
CA ALA A 233 -0.42 17.35 2.73
C ALA A 233 1.03 16.83 2.81
N VAL A 234 2.00 17.70 3.12
CA VAL A 234 3.41 17.32 3.26
C VAL A 234 3.62 16.47 4.53
N LEU A 235 3.06 16.90 5.67
CA LEU A 235 3.24 16.22 6.95
C LEU A 235 2.52 14.89 7.06
N LYS A 236 1.48 14.66 6.24
CA LYS A 236 0.75 13.37 6.20
C LYS A 236 1.68 12.18 6.05
N ARG A 237 2.74 12.31 5.24
CA ARG A 237 3.75 11.25 5.08
C ARG A 237 4.43 10.92 6.40
N HIS A 238 4.83 11.93 7.18
CA HIS A 238 5.57 11.74 8.43
C HIS A 238 4.70 11.03 9.47
N PHE A 239 3.43 11.37 9.58
CA PHE A 239 2.49 10.62 10.42
C PHE A 239 2.26 9.20 9.89
N THR A 240 2.07 9.04 8.57
CA THR A 240 1.72 7.74 7.97
C THR A 240 2.89 6.74 8.00
N TRP A 241 4.13 7.21 7.77
CA TRP A 241 5.29 6.32 7.63
C TRP A 241 6.27 6.41 8.78
N GLU A 242 6.70 7.61 9.16
CA GLU A 242 7.79 7.73 10.13
C GLU A 242 7.31 7.53 11.58
N LEU A 243 6.30 8.29 12.00
CA LEU A 243 5.75 8.14 13.35
C LEU A 243 5.02 6.80 13.53
N SER A 244 4.36 6.29 12.47
CA SER A 244 3.72 4.98 12.55
C SER A 244 4.69 3.84 12.82
N LYS A 245 5.95 3.93 12.36
CA LYS A 245 6.98 2.91 12.64
C LYS A 245 7.38 2.85 14.11
N LEU A 246 7.18 3.93 14.86
CA LEU A 246 7.53 4.00 16.27
C LEU A 246 6.55 3.27 17.19
N ILE A 247 5.36 2.93 16.68
CA ILE A 247 4.25 2.30 17.41
C ILE A 247 3.76 1.04 16.68
N GLN A 248 4.69 0.20 16.23
CA GLN A 248 4.46 -1.13 15.67
C GLN A 248 4.79 -2.22 16.72
N ASP A 249 4.84 -3.46 16.28
CA ASP A 249 4.98 -4.63 17.14
C ASP A 249 6.24 -4.59 18.02
N ASP A 250 7.33 -4.03 17.53
CA ASP A 250 8.60 -3.84 18.25
C ASP A 250 8.51 -2.83 19.40
N PHE A 251 7.56 -1.88 19.36
CA PHE A 251 7.31 -0.94 20.45
C PHE A 251 6.97 -1.65 21.77
N VAL A 252 6.21 -2.74 21.71
CA VAL A 252 5.76 -3.48 22.90
C VAL A 252 6.95 -4.06 23.68
N ALA A 253 8.02 -4.42 22.98
CA ALA A 253 9.23 -5.00 23.59
C ALA A 253 10.22 -3.96 24.14
N LEU A 254 9.99 -2.66 23.93
CA LEU A 254 10.85 -1.61 24.48
C LEU A 254 10.72 -1.52 26.01
N ASP A 255 11.76 -0.98 26.65
CA ASP A 255 11.70 -0.62 28.07
C ASP A 255 10.73 0.55 28.30
N ASP A 256 10.24 0.69 29.53
CA ASP A 256 9.20 1.66 29.87
C ASP A 256 9.68 3.12 29.73
N GLU A 257 10.97 3.39 29.93
CA GLU A 257 11.52 4.73 29.74
C GLU A 257 11.51 5.12 28.25
N THR A 258 11.97 4.22 27.40
CA THR A 258 11.93 4.42 25.93
C THR A 258 10.49 4.57 25.43
N LYS A 259 9.54 3.75 25.90
CA LYS A 259 8.11 3.89 25.58
C LYS A 259 7.58 5.27 25.96
N ARG A 260 7.84 5.73 27.20
CA ARG A 260 7.43 7.07 27.65
C ARG A 260 7.99 8.17 26.76
N ASN A 261 9.29 8.11 26.44
CA ASN A 261 9.95 9.11 25.61
C ASN A 261 9.39 9.12 24.18
N VAL A 262 9.11 7.95 23.60
CA VAL A 262 8.45 7.85 22.28
C VAL A 262 7.05 8.47 22.33
N CYS A 263 6.24 8.13 23.32
CA CYS A 263 4.91 8.71 23.48
C CYS A 263 4.97 10.24 23.68
N ALA A 264 5.86 10.73 24.54
CA ALA A 264 6.04 12.17 24.77
C ALA A 264 6.41 12.93 23.48
N GLY A 265 7.33 12.36 22.67
CA GLY A 265 7.69 12.94 21.39
C GLY A 265 6.56 12.91 20.37
N ILE A 266 5.81 11.82 20.28
CA ILE A 266 4.60 11.74 19.45
C ILE A 266 3.57 12.78 19.91
N THR A 267 3.36 12.94 21.21
CA THR A 267 2.46 13.96 21.77
C THR A 267 2.85 15.35 21.30
N ARG A 268 4.12 15.73 21.49
CA ARG A 268 4.63 17.03 21.01
C ARG A 268 4.32 17.27 19.53
N LEU A 269 4.62 16.30 18.69
CA LEU A 269 4.42 16.43 17.24
C LEU A 269 2.93 16.41 16.85
N ALA A 270 2.12 15.62 17.54
CA ALA A 270 0.69 15.58 17.30
C ALA A 270 -0.01 16.89 17.74
N ASP A 271 0.38 17.43 18.90
CA ASP A 271 -0.16 18.71 19.40
C ASP A 271 0.22 19.88 18.47
N ALA A 272 1.42 19.86 17.92
CA ALA A 272 1.88 20.91 17.03
C ALA A 272 1.32 20.81 15.60
N TYR A 273 1.09 19.59 15.08
CA TYR A 273 0.91 19.38 13.64
C TYR A 273 -0.25 18.48 13.23
N LEU A 274 -0.84 17.68 14.12
CA LEU A 274 -1.92 16.76 13.76
C LEU A 274 -3.26 17.50 13.76
N THR A 275 -3.56 18.20 12.69
CA THR A 275 -4.88 18.83 12.52
C THR A 275 -5.97 17.77 12.41
N ASP A 276 -7.23 18.17 12.66
CA ASP A 276 -8.37 17.29 12.52
C ASP A 276 -8.51 16.74 11.10
N ALA A 277 -8.30 17.59 10.08
CA ALA A 277 -8.37 17.20 8.68
C ALA A 277 -7.26 16.19 8.31
N LEU A 278 -6.04 16.41 8.81
CA LEU A 278 -4.95 15.48 8.63
C LEU A 278 -5.23 14.14 9.32
N SER A 279 -5.72 14.18 10.57
CA SER A 279 -6.08 13.00 11.35
C SER A 279 -7.13 12.15 10.63
N ASP A 280 -8.20 12.76 10.11
CA ASP A 280 -9.27 12.06 9.37
C ASP A 280 -8.74 11.37 8.09
N GLY A 281 -7.73 11.94 7.47
CA GLY A 281 -7.06 11.36 6.32
C GLY A 281 -6.12 10.19 6.64
N LEU A 282 -5.88 9.85 7.92
CA LEU A 282 -5.04 8.72 8.33
C LEU A 282 -5.87 7.42 8.46
N PRO A 283 -5.24 6.24 8.30
CA PRO A 283 -5.89 4.98 8.62
C PRO A 283 -6.35 4.93 10.08
N VAL A 284 -7.52 4.35 10.35
CA VAL A 284 -8.10 4.27 11.71
C VAL A 284 -7.15 3.65 12.73
N LYS A 285 -6.41 2.60 12.35
CA LYS A 285 -5.35 2.00 13.17
C LYS A 285 -4.37 3.05 13.69
N LEU A 286 -3.89 3.87 12.80
CA LEU A 286 -2.88 4.89 13.11
C LEU A 286 -3.48 6.02 13.94
N ARG A 287 -4.69 6.48 13.61
CA ARG A 287 -5.41 7.48 14.41
C ARG A 287 -5.59 7.05 15.86
N ALA A 288 -6.08 5.82 16.07
CA ALA A 288 -6.26 5.27 17.41
C ALA A 288 -4.93 5.19 18.16
N ARG A 289 -3.89 4.61 17.57
CA ARG A 289 -2.57 4.47 18.21
C ARG A 289 -1.91 5.82 18.52
N LEU A 290 -1.97 6.79 17.61
CA LEU A 290 -1.43 8.14 17.83
C LEU A 290 -2.16 8.84 18.98
N ARG A 291 -3.49 8.70 19.06
CA ARG A 291 -4.27 9.31 20.15
C ARG A 291 -4.03 8.63 21.51
N LEU A 292 -3.88 7.32 21.53
CA LEU A 292 -3.47 6.60 22.74
C LEU A 292 -2.09 7.05 23.22
N ALA A 293 -1.12 7.16 22.31
CA ALA A 293 0.20 7.70 22.63
C ALA A 293 0.12 9.14 23.15
N GLN A 294 -0.65 10.00 22.52
CA GLN A 294 -0.87 11.40 22.90
C GLN A 294 -1.52 11.55 24.30
N ARG A 295 -2.36 10.60 24.69
CA ARG A 295 -2.95 10.56 26.04
C ARG A 295 -2.06 9.90 27.08
N GLY A 296 -0.88 9.38 26.69
CA GLY A 296 -0.01 8.61 27.57
C GLY A 296 -0.64 7.28 28.00
N ALA A 297 -1.67 6.80 27.28
CA ALA A 297 -2.37 5.55 27.54
C ALA A 297 -1.55 4.35 27.02
N MET A 298 -0.45 4.07 27.72
CA MET A 298 0.59 3.15 27.26
C MET A 298 0.11 1.71 27.26
N ASP A 299 -0.67 1.30 28.25
CA ASP A 299 -1.21 -0.05 28.37
C ASP A 299 -2.22 -0.32 27.23
N GLU A 300 -3.11 0.64 26.94
CA GLU A 300 -4.08 0.56 25.85
C GLU A 300 -3.37 0.57 24.49
N LEU A 301 -2.29 1.34 24.35
CA LEU A 301 -1.48 1.36 23.13
C LEU A 301 -0.82 0.00 22.89
N CYS A 302 -0.15 -0.56 23.92
CA CYS A 302 0.45 -1.89 23.83
C CYS A 302 -0.61 -2.96 23.51
N ARG A 303 -1.76 -2.89 24.18
CA ARG A 303 -2.88 -3.81 23.94
C ARG A 303 -3.41 -3.67 22.50
N ALA A 304 -3.57 -2.44 21.98
CA ALA A 304 -4.02 -2.20 20.60
C ALA A 304 -3.03 -2.74 19.56
N ILE A 305 -1.74 -2.74 19.88
CA ILE A 305 -0.70 -3.31 19.01
C ILE A 305 -0.77 -4.84 19.05
N THR A 306 -0.77 -5.44 20.22
CA THR A 306 -0.73 -6.90 20.44
C THR A 306 -2.00 -7.56 19.90
N GLU A 307 -3.19 -7.06 20.27
CA GLU A 307 -4.47 -7.63 19.82
C GLU A 307 -4.61 -7.59 18.30
N GLU A 308 -4.13 -6.52 17.65
CA GLU A 308 -4.17 -6.45 16.19
C GLU A 308 -3.15 -7.39 15.52
N ALA A 309 -1.97 -7.59 16.12
CA ALA A 309 -0.97 -8.56 15.63
C ALA A 309 -1.50 -10.00 15.72
N GLU A 310 -2.17 -10.36 16.81
CA GLU A 310 -2.69 -11.71 17.06
C GLU A 310 -4.00 -11.99 16.33
N HIS A 311 -4.94 -11.06 16.33
CA HIS A 311 -6.31 -11.27 15.86
C HIS A 311 -6.64 -10.50 14.58
N GLY A 312 -5.79 -9.55 14.18
CA GLY A 312 -6.00 -8.61 13.08
C GLY A 312 -6.94 -7.48 13.48
N ALA A 313 -7.47 -6.77 12.47
CA ALA A 313 -8.30 -5.58 12.72
C ALA A 313 -9.53 -5.91 13.60
N PRO A 314 -9.87 -5.04 14.57
CA PRO A 314 -10.99 -5.25 15.47
C PRO A 314 -12.33 -5.22 14.74
N PRO A 315 -13.42 -5.78 15.35
CA PRO A 315 -14.76 -5.72 14.80
C PRO A 315 -15.29 -4.28 14.72
N PHE A 316 -16.40 -4.10 13.97
CA PHE A 316 -17.07 -2.82 13.88
C PHE A 316 -18.06 -2.63 15.03
N HIS A 317 -18.16 -1.39 15.50
CA HIS A 317 -19.31 -0.89 16.23
C HIS A 317 -20.13 0.00 15.30
N LEU A 318 -21.44 -0.29 15.17
CA LEU A 318 -22.34 0.49 14.33
C LEU A 318 -23.30 1.29 15.21
N GLU A 319 -23.40 2.58 14.95
CA GLU A 319 -24.30 3.47 15.64
C GLU A 319 -24.63 4.65 14.72
N ASP A 320 -25.90 5.02 14.65
CA ASP A 320 -26.41 6.16 13.86
C ASP A 320 -25.90 6.19 12.42
N GLY A 321 -25.84 5.02 11.77
CA GLY A 321 -25.33 4.88 10.40
C GLY A 321 -23.80 5.07 10.24
N ARG A 322 -23.04 5.19 11.33
CA ARG A 322 -21.58 5.30 11.35
C ARG A 322 -20.95 4.00 11.82
N ALA A 323 -19.78 3.69 11.31
CA ALA A 323 -19.01 2.51 11.69
C ALA A 323 -17.72 2.91 12.42
N PHE A 324 -17.45 2.29 13.55
CA PHE A 324 -16.28 2.53 14.39
C PHE A 324 -15.50 1.24 14.62
N ALA A 325 -14.18 1.29 14.53
CA ALA A 325 -13.33 0.16 14.87
C ALA A 325 -13.14 0.10 16.39
N ARG A 326 -13.42 -1.03 17.01
CA ARG A 326 -13.34 -1.24 18.47
C ARG A 326 -11.89 -1.48 18.93
N TYR A 327 -11.01 -0.51 18.69
CA TYR A 327 -9.68 -0.52 19.30
C TYR A 327 -9.76 -0.23 20.82
N PRO A 328 -8.77 -0.67 21.62
CA PRO A 328 -8.61 -0.21 22.99
C PRO A 328 -8.73 1.32 23.09
N GLY A 329 -9.40 1.79 24.12
CA GLY A 329 -9.72 3.22 24.29
C GLY A 329 -10.97 3.72 23.59
N PHE A 330 -11.65 2.91 22.76
CA PHE A 330 -12.92 3.30 22.17
C PHE A 330 -13.99 3.48 23.27
N ARG A 331 -14.45 4.72 23.44
CA ARG A 331 -15.44 5.13 24.47
C ARG A 331 -15.02 4.78 25.91
N ASP A 332 -13.73 4.76 26.16
CA ASP A 332 -13.21 4.66 27.51
C ASP A 332 -13.40 6.02 28.21
N ALA A 333 -14.15 6.00 29.33
CA ALA A 333 -14.50 7.21 30.07
C ALA A 333 -13.26 7.90 30.70
N GLY A 334 -12.20 7.15 30.99
CA GLY A 334 -10.95 7.70 31.55
C GLY A 334 -10.05 8.37 30.52
N LEU A 335 -10.19 8.00 29.24
CA LEU A 335 -9.34 8.52 28.17
C LEU A 335 -9.98 9.67 27.37
N GLU A 336 -11.29 9.76 27.38
CA GLU A 336 -12.07 10.81 26.69
C GLU A 336 -11.63 11.01 25.21
N LEU A 337 -11.37 9.90 24.50
CA LEU A 337 -10.97 9.96 23.10
C LEU A 337 -12.20 10.22 22.21
N PRO A 338 -12.10 11.17 21.27
CA PRO A 338 -13.20 11.44 20.35
C PRO A 338 -13.54 10.24 19.48
N ASP A 339 -14.82 9.92 19.29
CA ASP A 339 -15.30 8.81 18.45
C ASP A 339 -14.71 8.85 17.02
N ARG A 340 -14.48 10.05 16.46
CA ARG A 340 -13.85 10.23 15.14
C ARG A 340 -12.50 9.54 15.00
N CYS A 341 -11.77 9.33 16.09
CA CYS A 341 -10.47 8.64 16.05
C CYS A 341 -10.62 7.17 15.66
N PHE A 342 -11.77 6.60 15.92
CA PHE A 342 -12.10 5.20 15.67
C PHE A 342 -13.01 5.01 14.46
N GLU A 343 -13.50 6.08 13.84
CA GLU A 343 -14.45 6.02 12.75
C GLU A 343 -13.83 5.44 11.47
N LEU A 344 -14.54 4.50 10.87
CA LEU A 344 -14.18 3.90 9.58
C LEU A 344 -14.78 4.73 8.46
N VAL A 345 -13.94 5.33 7.63
CA VAL A 345 -14.37 6.12 6.49
C VAL A 345 -13.94 5.48 5.17
N GLY A 346 -14.79 5.59 4.14
CA GLY A 346 -14.43 5.26 2.76
C GLY A 346 -14.21 3.78 2.47
N GLU A 347 -13.29 3.50 1.55
CA GLU A 347 -13.07 2.18 0.92
C GLU A 347 -12.42 1.11 1.82
N ILE A 348 -12.04 1.44 3.04
CA ILE A 348 -11.42 0.47 3.97
C ILE A 348 -12.39 -0.66 4.32
N VAL A 349 -13.68 -0.34 4.43
CA VAL A 349 -14.74 -1.28 4.80
C VAL A 349 -14.82 -2.48 3.84
N PRO A 350 -14.88 -2.30 2.49
CA PRO A 350 -14.92 -3.44 1.57
C PRO A 350 -13.73 -4.39 1.71
N GLY A 351 -12.53 -3.85 1.89
CA GLY A 351 -11.31 -4.66 2.06
C GLY A 351 -11.35 -5.50 3.33
N ARG A 352 -11.75 -4.93 4.44
CA ARG A 352 -11.90 -5.64 5.73
C ARG A 352 -12.96 -6.73 5.64
N LEU A 353 -14.12 -6.43 5.09
CA LEU A 353 -15.20 -7.40 4.89
C LEU A 353 -14.73 -8.56 4.00
N ALA A 354 -14.09 -8.28 2.86
CA ALA A 354 -13.62 -9.31 1.93
C ALA A 354 -12.57 -10.25 2.54
N ASN A 355 -11.64 -9.70 3.32
CA ASN A 355 -10.54 -10.47 3.88
C ASN A 355 -10.95 -11.30 5.11
N LYS A 356 -12.03 -10.92 5.77
CA LYS A 356 -12.51 -11.56 7.01
C LYS A 356 -13.81 -12.35 6.82
N THR A 357 -14.29 -12.50 5.58
CA THR A 357 -15.47 -13.31 5.24
C THR A 357 -15.04 -14.64 4.65
N ALA A 358 -15.41 -15.74 5.31
CA ALA A 358 -15.09 -17.10 4.91
C ALA A 358 -16.27 -18.03 5.05
N LEU A 359 -16.35 -19.02 4.16
CA LEU A 359 -17.24 -20.16 4.29
C LEU A 359 -16.63 -21.11 5.33
N VAL A 360 -17.32 -21.33 6.44
CA VAL A 360 -16.85 -22.19 7.54
C VAL A 360 -17.63 -23.50 7.68
N GLY A 361 -18.72 -23.66 6.93
CA GLY A 361 -19.49 -24.90 6.86
C GLY A 361 -20.34 -24.95 5.60
N SER A 362 -20.52 -26.16 5.06
CA SER A 362 -21.44 -26.41 3.95
C SER A 362 -21.89 -27.86 3.93
N GLU A 363 -23.21 -28.12 3.83
CA GLU A 363 -23.77 -29.46 3.74
C GLU A 363 -25.01 -29.50 2.86
N TRP A 364 -25.30 -30.71 2.32
CA TRP A 364 -26.50 -30.98 1.57
C TRP A 364 -27.59 -31.52 2.50
N VAL A 365 -28.75 -30.88 2.48
CA VAL A 365 -29.94 -31.31 3.24
C VAL A 365 -31.04 -31.65 2.26
N GLN A 366 -31.60 -32.83 2.41
CA GLN A 366 -32.74 -33.28 1.62
C GLN A 366 -33.93 -33.52 2.54
N THR A 367 -35.05 -32.87 2.26
CA THR A 367 -36.32 -33.05 2.97
C THR A 367 -37.39 -33.38 1.94
N GLY A 368 -37.81 -34.66 1.91
CA GLY A 368 -38.67 -35.13 0.85
C GLY A 368 -38.03 -34.99 -0.53
N GLU A 369 -38.69 -34.29 -1.43
CA GLU A 369 -38.20 -34.01 -2.78
C GLU A 369 -37.31 -32.77 -2.88
N GLU A 370 -37.30 -31.91 -1.86
CA GLU A 370 -36.50 -30.69 -1.81
C GLU A 370 -35.06 -31.02 -1.44
N LEU A 371 -34.13 -30.55 -2.30
CA LEU A 371 -32.69 -30.51 -2.01
C LEU A 371 -32.28 -29.06 -1.72
N ALA A 372 -31.71 -28.84 -0.55
CA ALA A 372 -31.15 -27.57 -0.16
C ALA A 372 -29.65 -27.68 0.11
N LEU A 373 -28.95 -26.58 -0.04
CA LEU A 373 -27.57 -26.42 0.43
C LEU A 373 -27.59 -25.55 1.68
N GLU A 374 -27.16 -26.10 2.79
CA GLU A 374 -26.93 -25.33 4.01
C GLU A 374 -25.49 -24.82 4.03
N LEU A 375 -25.34 -23.55 4.38
CA LEU A 375 -24.06 -22.81 4.41
C LEU A 375 -23.92 -22.11 5.73
N THR A 376 -22.70 -22.11 6.26
CA THR A 376 -22.30 -21.23 7.35
C THR A 376 -21.18 -20.32 6.88
N VAL A 377 -21.45 -19.01 6.88
CA VAL A 377 -20.48 -17.97 6.50
C VAL A 377 -20.12 -17.17 7.74
N ARG A 378 -18.82 -17.04 8.01
CA ARG A 378 -18.30 -16.22 9.10
C ARG A 378 -17.82 -14.87 8.55
N ILE A 379 -18.24 -13.79 9.17
CA ILE A 379 -17.77 -12.42 8.90
C ILE A 379 -17.03 -11.94 10.15
N GLY A 380 -15.73 -12.01 10.13
CA GLY A 380 -14.85 -11.83 11.30
C GLY A 380 -14.66 -10.39 11.77
N VAL A 381 -15.23 -9.40 11.11
CA VAL A 381 -15.15 -7.98 11.52
C VAL A 381 -16.51 -7.40 11.88
N LEU A 382 -17.55 -8.20 11.77
CA LEU A 382 -18.92 -7.81 12.06
C LEU A 382 -19.38 -8.56 13.33
N GLY A 383 -19.30 -7.88 14.45
CA GLY A 383 -19.82 -8.38 15.71
C GLY A 383 -21.34 -8.17 15.80
N ASP A 384 -21.84 -7.67 16.92
CA ASP A 384 -23.29 -7.44 17.14
C ASP A 384 -23.79 -6.21 16.38
N THR A 385 -23.71 -6.22 15.05
CA THR A 385 -24.04 -5.02 14.30
C THR A 385 -24.48 -5.28 12.87
N GLY A 386 -25.46 -4.53 12.41
CA GLY A 386 -25.87 -4.44 11.02
C GLY A 386 -26.74 -5.61 10.54
N SER A 387 -27.36 -5.41 9.40
CA SER A 387 -28.06 -6.46 8.65
C SER A 387 -27.09 -7.15 7.69
N ALA A 388 -27.05 -8.46 7.71
CA ALA A 388 -26.27 -9.25 6.76
C ALA A 388 -27.12 -10.38 6.22
N VAL A 389 -27.14 -10.54 4.91
CA VAL A 389 -27.90 -11.60 4.22
C VAL A 389 -27.03 -12.31 3.22
N VAL A 390 -27.23 -13.64 3.12
CA VAL A 390 -26.62 -14.47 2.09
C VAL A 390 -27.59 -14.59 0.93
N ARG A 391 -27.18 -14.28 -0.28
CA ARG A 391 -28.01 -14.40 -1.48
C ARG A 391 -27.27 -15.10 -2.60
N LEU A 392 -28.02 -15.75 -3.48
CA LEU A 392 -27.49 -16.29 -4.73
C LEU A 392 -27.42 -15.17 -5.78
N ALA A 393 -26.24 -15.01 -6.36
CA ALA A 393 -26.12 -14.22 -7.58
C ALA A 393 -26.51 -15.06 -8.79
N GLU A 394 -27.56 -14.70 -9.50
CA GLU A 394 -27.93 -15.35 -10.76
C GLU A 394 -27.00 -14.95 -11.90
N GLY A 395 -26.75 -15.89 -12.80
CA GLY A 395 -25.97 -15.68 -14.02
C GLY A 395 -24.53 -16.19 -14.00
N ALA A 396 -23.82 -16.03 -15.11
CA ALA A 396 -22.41 -16.40 -15.22
C ALA A 396 -21.56 -15.52 -14.29
N MET A 397 -20.71 -16.15 -13.50
CA MET A 397 -19.75 -15.42 -12.67
C MET A 397 -18.89 -14.53 -13.56
N PRO A 398 -18.83 -13.22 -13.28
CA PRO A 398 -18.02 -12.32 -14.11
C PRO A 398 -16.55 -12.74 -14.10
N ASN A 399 -15.93 -12.82 -15.26
CA ASN A 399 -14.54 -13.25 -15.41
C ASN A 399 -13.49 -12.16 -15.08
N SER A 400 -13.91 -10.92 -14.83
CA SER A 400 -12.97 -9.82 -14.56
C SER A 400 -12.44 -9.81 -13.12
N ALA A 401 -11.18 -9.43 -12.94
CA ALA A 401 -10.53 -9.31 -11.65
C ALA A 401 -11.25 -8.30 -10.73
N ASP A 402 -11.85 -7.25 -11.29
CA ASP A 402 -12.54 -6.21 -10.55
C ASP A 402 -13.85 -6.66 -9.91
N LYS A 403 -14.55 -7.59 -10.57
CA LYS A 403 -15.77 -8.20 -10.02
C LYS A 403 -15.50 -9.26 -8.96
N ALA A 404 -14.24 -9.44 -8.60
CA ALA A 404 -13.74 -10.41 -7.64
C ALA A 404 -13.59 -9.86 -6.22
N ARG A 405 -13.65 -8.56 -6.04
CA ARG A 405 -13.49 -7.86 -4.76
C ARG A 405 -14.85 -7.56 -4.13
N ALA A 406 -14.87 -7.35 -2.82
CA ALA A 406 -16.01 -6.70 -2.19
C ALA A 406 -16.17 -5.30 -2.78
N ARG A 407 -17.39 -4.87 -2.97
CA ARG A 407 -17.70 -3.55 -3.51
C ARG A 407 -18.88 -2.92 -2.77
N CYS A 408 -18.86 -1.61 -2.62
CA CYS A 408 -20.02 -0.85 -2.21
C CYS A 408 -20.99 -0.79 -3.39
N LEU A 409 -22.26 -1.06 -3.14
CA LEU A 409 -23.31 -0.92 -4.13
C LEU A 409 -23.76 0.56 -4.22
N PRO A 410 -24.20 1.02 -5.40
CA PRO A 410 -24.84 2.32 -5.53
C PRO A 410 -26.05 2.45 -4.60
N GLU A 411 -26.33 3.65 -4.16
CA GLU A 411 -27.53 3.96 -3.39
C GLU A 411 -28.78 3.60 -4.21
N GLY A 412 -29.77 2.97 -3.56
CA GLY A 412 -30.99 2.51 -4.23
C GLY A 412 -30.83 1.24 -5.07
N HIS A 413 -29.67 0.56 -5.02
CA HIS A 413 -29.48 -0.70 -5.74
C HIS A 413 -30.41 -1.79 -5.18
N GLU A 414 -31.28 -2.32 -6.04
CA GLU A 414 -32.13 -3.46 -5.67
C GLU A 414 -31.29 -4.72 -5.49
N LEU A 415 -31.41 -5.32 -4.31
CA LEU A 415 -30.76 -6.60 -4.04
C LEU A 415 -31.53 -7.73 -4.74
N PRO A 416 -30.83 -8.81 -5.17
CA PRO A 416 -31.49 -10.00 -5.64
C PRO A 416 -32.48 -10.51 -4.59
N PRO A 417 -33.63 -11.07 -4.98
CA PRO A 417 -34.59 -11.63 -4.05
C PRO A 417 -33.93 -12.67 -3.14
N THR A 418 -34.31 -12.69 -1.87
CA THR A 418 -33.83 -13.68 -0.92
C THR A 418 -34.31 -15.06 -1.37
N GLN A 419 -33.39 -16.00 -1.57
CA GLN A 419 -33.67 -17.38 -1.91
C GLN A 419 -33.31 -18.26 -0.72
N GLY A 420 -34.31 -18.69 0.04
CA GLY A 420 -34.14 -19.56 1.20
C GLY A 420 -34.21 -18.82 2.54
N GLU A 421 -34.14 -19.64 3.57
CA GLU A 421 -34.13 -19.19 4.96
C GLU A 421 -32.69 -18.89 5.39
N PHE A 422 -32.52 -17.90 6.24
CA PHE A 422 -31.24 -17.70 6.87
C PHE A 422 -31.42 -17.28 8.33
N THR A 423 -30.44 -17.66 9.14
CA THR A 423 -30.32 -17.20 10.53
C THR A 423 -28.99 -16.50 10.73
N ARG A 424 -28.99 -15.53 11.63
CA ARG A 424 -27.78 -14.80 12.03
C ARG A 424 -27.50 -15.09 13.50
N GLU A 425 -26.24 -15.35 13.78
CA GLU A 425 -25.74 -15.60 15.12
C GLU A 425 -24.46 -14.81 15.33
N VAL A 426 -24.34 -14.10 16.45
CA VAL A 426 -23.10 -13.45 16.85
C VAL A 426 -22.26 -14.44 17.64
N THR A 427 -20.94 -14.48 17.41
CA THR A 427 -20.05 -15.35 18.18
C THR A 427 -20.02 -14.96 19.65
N VAL A 428 -19.69 -15.92 20.53
CA VAL A 428 -19.66 -15.72 21.99
C VAL A 428 -18.69 -14.59 22.40
N ASP A 429 -17.61 -14.39 21.65
CA ASP A 429 -16.63 -13.31 21.86
C ASP A 429 -17.09 -11.95 21.28
N GLY A 430 -18.26 -11.89 20.65
CA GLY A 430 -18.78 -10.68 20.00
C GLY A 430 -17.98 -10.18 18.80
N ASN A 431 -16.99 -10.95 18.33
CA ASN A 431 -16.02 -10.51 17.31
C ASN A 431 -16.35 -10.95 15.90
N ALA A 432 -17.37 -11.77 15.70
CA ALA A 432 -17.79 -12.19 14.37
C ALA A 432 -19.29 -12.46 14.30
N THR A 433 -19.83 -12.37 13.09
CA THR A 433 -21.18 -12.81 12.77
C THR A 433 -21.10 -14.12 11.98
N LEU A 434 -21.87 -15.12 12.40
CA LEU A 434 -22.13 -16.34 11.64
C LEU A 434 -23.48 -16.20 10.93
N LEU A 435 -23.48 -16.37 9.63
CA LEU A 435 -24.69 -16.41 8.81
C LEU A 435 -24.90 -17.85 8.39
N ARG A 436 -26.00 -18.47 8.83
CA ARG A 436 -26.46 -19.77 8.35
C ARG A 436 -27.55 -19.54 7.31
N ALA A 437 -27.37 -20.09 6.14
CA ALA A 437 -28.32 -19.97 5.06
C ALA A 437 -28.70 -21.35 4.53
N ARG A 438 -30.00 -21.62 4.42
CA ARG A 438 -30.54 -22.79 3.73
C ARG A 438 -31.04 -22.33 2.36
N ILE A 439 -30.40 -22.81 1.30
CA ILE A 439 -30.66 -22.41 -0.06
C ILE A 439 -31.30 -23.55 -0.83
N PRO A 440 -32.63 -23.52 -1.10
CA PRO A 440 -33.32 -24.54 -1.87
C PRO A 440 -32.85 -24.49 -3.34
N LEU A 441 -32.69 -25.64 -3.96
CA LEU A 441 -32.26 -25.78 -5.34
C LEU A 441 -33.40 -26.20 -6.24
N ALA A 442 -33.66 -25.36 -7.23
CA ALA A 442 -34.63 -25.72 -8.27
C ALA A 442 -34.04 -26.75 -9.24
N ALA A 443 -34.87 -27.70 -9.68
CA ALA A 443 -34.52 -28.71 -10.66
C ALA A 443 -34.38 -28.17 -12.08
N ARG A 444 -33.51 -27.15 -12.26
CA ARG A 444 -33.21 -26.56 -13.57
C ARG A 444 -31.70 -26.43 -13.80
N LYS A 445 -31.27 -26.49 -15.05
CA LYS A 445 -29.85 -26.23 -15.38
C LYS A 445 -29.49 -24.80 -15.02
N ALA A 446 -28.59 -24.63 -14.05
CA ALA A 446 -28.15 -23.34 -13.59
C ALA A 446 -26.70 -23.38 -13.07
N LYS A 447 -26.02 -22.26 -13.14
CA LYS A 447 -24.73 -22.03 -12.47
C LYS A 447 -24.83 -20.71 -11.75
N ARG A 448 -24.64 -20.73 -10.43
CA ARG A 448 -24.84 -19.56 -9.56
C ARG A 448 -23.66 -19.38 -8.64
N GLY A 449 -23.26 -18.14 -8.40
CA GLY A 449 -22.30 -17.77 -7.38
C GLY A 449 -23.00 -17.38 -6.08
N ILE A 450 -22.34 -17.62 -4.95
CA ILE A 450 -22.84 -17.19 -3.64
C ILE A 450 -22.17 -15.86 -3.27
N ARG A 451 -22.97 -14.95 -2.77
CA ARG A 451 -22.53 -13.65 -2.27
C ARG A 451 -23.22 -13.33 -0.95
N VAL A 452 -22.52 -12.57 -0.15
CA VAL A 452 -23.07 -11.97 1.07
C VAL A 452 -23.28 -10.48 0.81
N TYR A 453 -24.43 -10.00 1.22
CA TYR A 453 -24.74 -8.58 1.23
C TYR A 453 -24.77 -8.11 2.68
N VAL A 454 -24.02 -7.07 2.99
CA VAL A 454 -23.86 -6.55 4.35
C VAL A 454 -24.10 -5.05 4.33
N ASP A 455 -25.03 -4.59 5.16
CA ASP A 455 -25.26 -3.17 5.37
C ASP A 455 -24.38 -2.69 6.53
N VAL A 456 -23.51 -1.74 6.23
CA VAL A 456 -22.61 -1.13 7.19
C VAL A 456 -22.66 0.38 6.99
N ALA A 457 -22.97 1.12 8.03
CA ALA A 457 -23.02 2.57 8.01
C ALA A 457 -23.91 3.15 6.88
N GLY A 458 -25.11 2.57 6.70
CA GLY A 458 -26.07 2.99 5.68
C GLY A 458 -25.66 2.67 4.23
N ARG A 459 -24.62 1.87 4.04
CA ARG A 459 -24.15 1.42 2.72
C ARG A 459 -24.18 -0.09 2.61
N THR A 460 -24.65 -0.60 1.48
CA THR A 460 -24.68 -2.03 1.19
C THR A 460 -23.42 -2.47 0.48
N TYR A 461 -22.77 -3.49 1.02
CA TYR A 461 -21.58 -4.09 0.43
C TYR A 461 -21.87 -5.48 -0.10
N GLU A 462 -21.45 -5.76 -1.33
CA GLU A 462 -21.49 -7.08 -1.94
C GLU A 462 -20.15 -7.78 -1.73
N ILE A 463 -20.15 -8.94 -1.06
CA ILE A 463 -18.96 -9.68 -0.70
C ILE A 463 -19.00 -11.08 -1.34
N PRO A 464 -17.98 -11.46 -2.13
CA PRO A 464 -17.89 -12.83 -2.64
C PRO A 464 -17.46 -13.78 -1.52
N VAL A 465 -18.20 -14.88 -1.34
CA VAL A 465 -17.85 -15.92 -0.37
C VAL A 465 -16.63 -16.69 -0.87
N ARG A 466 -15.63 -16.84 -0.01
CA ARG A 466 -14.41 -17.61 -0.25
C ARG A 466 -14.42 -18.84 0.64
N GLY A 467 -13.85 -19.96 0.17
CA GLY A 467 -13.58 -21.12 1.00
C GLY A 467 -12.44 -20.84 2.00
N ASP A 468 -12.53 -21.50 3.13
CA ASP A 468 -11.49 -21.48 4.18
C ASP A 468 -10.47 -22.63 4.03
N GLY A 469 -10.47 -23.31 2.87
CA GLY A 469 -9.61 -24.45 2.59
C GLY A 469 -10.23 -25.80 2.96
N ARG A 470 -11.43 -25.83 3.57
CA ARG A 470 -12.13 -27.09 3.87
C ARG A 470 -12.69 -27.73 2.60
N PRO A 471 -12.82 -29.07 2.57
CA PRO A 471 -13.43 -29.76 1.44
C PRO A 471 -14.87 -29.29 1.20
N MET A 472 -15.18 -29.03 -0.06
CA MET A 472 -16.54 -28.69 -0.46
C MET A 472 -17.44 -29.95 -0.49
N PRO A 473 -18.76 -29.81 -0.26
CA PRO A 473 -19.69 -30.91 -0.36
C PRO A 473 -19.62 -31.60 -1.72
N LEU A 474 -19.66 -32.91 -1.71
CA LEU A 474 -19.73 -33.71 -2.93
C LEU A 474 -21.03 -33.43 -3.69
N ALA A 475 -21.02 -33.70 -4.99
CA ALA A 475 -22.20 -33.61 -5.82
C ALA A 475 -23.29 -34.59 -5.33
N ARG A 476 -24.51 -34.10 -5.28
CA ARG A 476 -25.69 -34.88 -4.89
C ARG A 476 -26.61 -35.11 -6.10
N ARG A 477 -27.36 -36.19 -6.04
CA ARG A 477 -28.40 -36.52 -6.99
C ARG A 477 -29.72 -36.54 -6.25
N TRP A 478 -30.78 -36.02 -6.84
CA TRP A 478 -32.13 -36.13 -6.32
C TRP A 478 -33.13 -36.38 -7.45
N HIS A 479 -34.27 -36.91 -7.09
CA HIS A 479 -35.42 -37.06 -7.99
C HIS A 479 -36.51 -36.15 -7.43
N GLY A 480 -37.06 -35.28 -8.25
CA GLY A 480 -38.26 -34.51 -7.96
C GLY A 480 -39.38 -34.91 -8.92
N GLU A 481 -40.43 -34.09 -9.01
CA GLU A 481 -41.51 -34.25 -10.00
C GLU A 481 -41.00 -34.16 -11.46
N ALA A 482 -39.75 -33.70 -11.64
CA ALA A 482 -39.06 -33.59 -12.93
C ALA A 482 -37.95 -34.66 -13.05
N ASP A 483 -37.31 -34.70 -14.24
CA ASP A 483 -36.16 -35.56 -14.52
C ASP A 483 -35.05 -35.44 -13.45
N PRO A 484 -34.31 -36.52 -13.16
CA PRO A 484 -33.27 -36.51 -12.14
C PRO A 484 -32.16 -35.48 -12.46
N TYR A 485 -31.79 -34.72 -11.46
CA TYR A 485 -30.79 -33.67 -11.55
C TYR A 485 -29.55 -33.97 -10.70
N ARG A 486 -28.43 -33.39 -11.14
CA ARG A 486 -27.19 -33.37 -10.38
C ARG A 486 -26.97 -31.95 -9.84
N ALA A 487 -26.68 -31.86 -8.54
CA ALA A 487 -26.25 -30.65 -7.90
C ALA A 487 -24.78 -30.79 -7.43
N ALA A 488 -24.02 -29.78 -7.59
CA ALA A 488 -22.63 -29.69 -7.11
C ALA A 488 -22.33 -28.30 -6.59
N ALA A 489 -21.68 -28.24 -5.44
CA ALA A 489 -21.06 -27.03 -4.91
C ALA A 489 -19.55 -27.19 -5.00
N GLN A 490 -18.85 -26.18 -5.50
CA GLN A 490 -17.41 -26.22 -5.68
C GLN A 490 -16.79 -24.82 -5.58
N LEU A 491 -15.53 -24.78 -5.16
CA LEU A 491 -14.74 -23.56 -5.27
C LEU A 491 -14.22 -23.42 -6.71
N ASN A 492 -14.32 -22.23 -7.26
CA ASN A 492 -13.67 -21.94 -8.55
C ASN A 492 -12.15 -21.70 -8.35
N SER A 493 -11.40 -21.49 -9.45
CA SER A 493 -9.95 -21.24 -9.42
C SER A 493 -9.53 -20.01 -8.60
N LYS A 494 -10.49 -19.15 -8.20
CA LYS A 494 -10.28 -17.97 -7.35
C LYS A 494 -10.78 -18.17 -5.92
N GLY A 495 -11.02 -19.41 -5.52
CA GLY A 495 -11.48 -19.78 -4.18
C GLY A 495 -12.92 -19.36 -3.86
N ARG A 496 -13.76 -19.10 -4.88
CA ARG A 496 -15.16 -18.69 -4.68
C ARG A 496 -16.12 -19.83 -4.87
N MET A 497 -17.16 -19.85 -4.04
CA MET A 497 -18.18 -20.85 -4.11
C MET A 497 -19.12 -20.66 -5.29
N VAL A 498 -19.32 -21.74 -6.02
CA VAL A 498 -20.25 -21.84 -7.14
C VAL A 498 -21.11 -23.08 -6.98
N ILE A 499 -22.42 -22.92 -7.11
CA ILE A 499 -23.39 -24.00 -7.18
C ILE A 499 -23.74 -24.20 -8.64
N SER A 500 -23.76 -25.47 -9.07
CA SER A 500 -24.23 -25.87 -10.40
C SER A 500 -25.30 -26.95 -10.27
N THR A 501 -26.37 -26.78 -11.03
CA THR A 501 -27.44 -27.79 -11.19
C THR A 501 -27.57 -28.14 -12.65
N GLY A 502 -27.96 -29.35 -12.94
CA GLY A 502 -28.17 -29.79 -14.33
C GLY A 502 -28.71 -31.23 -14.44
N PRO A 503 -29.29 -31.60 -15.58
CA PRO A 503 -29.84 -32.93 -15.78
C PRO A 503 -28.76 -34.01 -15.61
N LEU A 504 -29.16 -35.15 -15.05
CA LEU A 504 -28.26 -36.27 -14.81
C LEU A 504 -27.81 -36.91 -16.14
N ASN A 505 -28.70 -36.94 -17.13
CA ASN A 505 -28.49 -37.50 -18.46
C ASN A 505 -28.18 -36.44 -19.50
N SER A 506 -27.22 -35.53 -19.24
CA SER A 506 -26.67 -34.74 -20.35
C SER A 506 -26.05 -35.71 -21.36
N PRO A 507 -26.48 -35.72 -22.64
CA PRO A 507 -25.86 -36.59 -23.62
C PRO A 507 -24.35 -36.31 -23.63
N LYS A 508 -23.55 -37.36 -23.42
CA LYS A 508 -22.07 -37.25 -23.60
C LYS A 508 -21.90 -36.74 -25.02
N THR A 509 -21.45 -35.50 -25.17
CA THR A 509 -20.97 -35.01 -26.47
C THR A 509 -19.96 -36.04 -26.96
N SER A 510 -20.30 -36.80 -28.00
CA SER A 510 -19.44 -37.84 -28.55
C SER A 510 -18.09 -37.21 -28.90
N LEU A 511 -17.00 -37.97 -28.75
CA LEU A 511 -15.66 -37.53 -29.16
C LEU A 511 -15.65 -36.94 -30.59
N GLY A 512 -16.57 -37.38 -31.46
CA GLY A 512 -16.76 -36.88 -32.83
C GLY A 512 -17.23 -35.42 -32.93
N SER A 513 -17.99 -34.89 -31.94
CA SER A 513 -18.43 -33.48 -31.95
C SER A 513 -17.32 -32.54 -31.50
N ARG A 514 -16.41 -32.99 -30.61
CA ARG A 514 -15.22 -32.24 -30.19
C ARG A 514 -14.16 -32.14 -31.29
N LEU A 515 -14.04 -33.17 -32.13
CA LEU A 515 -13.15 -33.17 -33.29
C LEU A 515 -13.71 -32.25 -34.43
N ARG A 516 -15.03 -32.24 -34.66
CA ARG A 516 -15.63 -31.34 -35.67
C ARG A 516 -15.50 -29.87 -35.27
N SER A 517 -15.67 -29.50 -34.01
CA SER A 517 -15.50 -28.09 -33.60
C SER A 517 -14.04 -27.61 -33.63
N ARG A 518 -13.04 -28.51 -33.50
CA ARG A 518 -11.63 -28.18 -33.71
C ARG A 518 -11.25 -28.07 -35.19
N LEU A 519 -11.87 -28.84 -36.08
CA LEU A 519 -11.63 -28.79 -37.54
C LEU A 519 -12.33 -27.61 -38.23
N THR A 520 -13.46 -27.13 -37.71
CA THR A 520 -14.14 -25.94 -38.24
C THR A 520 -13.54 -24.63 -37.71
N GLY A 521 -12.91 -24.62 -36.54
CA GLY A 521 -12.17 -23.46 -36.00
C GLY A 521 -10.86 -23.17 -36.75
N ALA A 522 -10.22 -24.20 -37.31
CA ALA A 522 -8.93 -24.07 -37.98
C ALA A 522 -9.00 -23.53 -39.44
N LYS A 523 -10.21 -23.47 -40.05
CA LYS A 523 -10.37 -22.96 -41.41
C LYS A 523 -10.74 -21.46 -41.55
N ARG A 524 -10.88 -20.73 -40.42
CA ARG A 524 -11.20 -19.29 -40.45
C ARG A 524 -10.02 -18.33 -40.19
N SER A 525 -8.79 -18.85 -40.00
CA SER A 525 -7.61 -18.00 -39.75
C SER A 525 -6.65 -17.86 -40.93
N LYS A 526 -7.04 -18.23 -42.15
CA LYS A 526 -6.25 -17.98 -43.39
C LYS A 526 -7.07 -17.28 -44.47
N ARG A 527 -7.61 -16.10 -44.17
CA ARG A 527 -7.97 -15.07 -45.16
C ARG A 527 -8.32 -13.77 -44.41
N LYS A 528 -7.32 -13.00 -44.06
CA LYS A 528 -7.21 -11.54 -44.27
C LYS A 528 -5.86 -11.10 -43.82
#